data_ac3740d1da5577fd47c1328a9d756560
#
_entry.id   ac3740d1da5577fd47c1328a9d756560
#
_cell.length_a   1.000
_cell.length_b   1.000
_cell.length_c   1.000
_cell.angle_alpha   90.00
_cell.angle_beta   90.00
_cell.angle_gamma   90.00
#
_symmetry.space_group_name_H-M   'P 1'
#
loop_
_entity.id
_entity.type
_entity.pdbx_description
1 polymer ?
#
loop_
_entity_poly.entity_id
_entity_poly.type
_entity_poly.pdbx_seq_one_letter_code
_entity_poly.pdbx_strand_id
1 'polypeptide(L)'
;MMAKLDVNGAVVEVDARPGESLLSVLRGGLGLRGAKEACGRGECGACTVLLDGVPVMSCVLLVEEAEHRRVTTPEGLAEEQRELRRAFAEEGGFQCGFCTPGQIVRACALLDEAPRMSDQELRRAMSGNICRCTGYTQIIAAIRRAAAQREAAGDEAASRAAGGRT
;
A
#
# COMPACT_ATOMS: atom_id res chain seq x y z
N MET A 1 -12.27 2.42 -24.61
CA MET A 1 -10.90 2.33 -25.16
C MET A 1 -10.19 1.13 -24.56
N MET A 2 -9.38 0.41 -25.35
CA MET A 2 -8.54 -0.64 -24.78
C MET A 2 -7.31 0.00 -24.15
N ALA A 3 -7.12 -0.21 -22.85
CA ALA A 3 -5.94 0.22 -22.09
C ALA A 3 -5.14 -1.01 -21.66
N LYS A 4 -3.82 -0.91 -21.71
CA LYS A 4 -2.90 -2.00 -21.29
C LYS A 4 -2.22 -1.63 -20.00
N LEU A 5 -2.47 -2.39 -18.94
CA LEU A 5 -2.00 -2.15 -17.59
C LEU A 5 -1.12 -3.32 -17.11
N ASP A 6 -0.05 -3.02 -16.37
CA ASP A 6 0.65 -4.01 -15.54
C ASP A 6 0.05 -3.95 -14.13
N VAL A 7 -0.79 -4.91 -13.79
CA VAL A 7 -1.46 -4.97 -12.49
C VAL A 7 -0.96 -6.19 -11.72
N ASN A 8 -0.29 -5.94 -10.59
CA ASN A 8 0.28 -6.97 -9.72
C ASN A 8 1.25 -7.92 -10.45
N GLY A 9 2.00 -7.40 -11.44
CA GLY A 9 2.95 -8.16 -12.24
C GLY A 9 2.32 -8.94 -13.39
N ALA A 10 1.03 -8.79 -13.64
CA ALA A 10 0.35 -9.35 -14.79
C ALA A 10 -0.07 -8.24 -15.76
N VAL A 11 0.29 -8.39 -17.02
CA VAL A 11 -0.17 -7.47 -18.07
C VAL A 11 -1.59 -7.85 -18.48
N VAL A 12 -2.52 -6.91 -18.32
CA VAL A 12 -3.93 -7.08 -18.61
C VAL A 12 -4.43 -6.02 -19.59
N GLU A 13 -5.33 -6.39 -20.47
CA GLU A 13 -6.05 -5.45 -21.34
C GLU A 13 -7.45 -5.24 -20.78
N VAL A 14 -7.85 -3.99 -20.64
CA VAL A 14 -9.14 -3.60 -20.09
C VAL A 14 -9.87 -2.66 -21.06
N ASP A 15 -11.17 -2.85 -21.18
CA ASP A 15 -12.02 -1.89 -21.90
C ASP A 15 -12.48 -0.82 -20.91
N ALA A 16 -11.87 0.36 -21.01
CA ALA A 16 -12.16 1.49 -20.15
C ALA A 16 -12.83 2.62 -20.94
N ARG A 17 -13.72 3.37 -20.30
CA ARG A 17 -14.26 4.60 -20.88
C ARG A 17 -13.20 5.70 -20.82
N PRO A 18 -13.13 6.59 -21.82
CA PRO A 18 -12.25 7.76 -21.74
C PRO A 18 -12.51 8.55 -20.44
N GLY A 19 -11.43 8.87 -19.71
CA GLY A 19 -11.55 9.56 -18.42
C GLY A 19 -12.04 8.71 -17.26
N GLU A 20 -12.08 7.38 -17.41
CA GLU A 20 -12.43 6.47 -16.31
C GLU A 20 -11.31 6.41 -15.26
N SER A 21 -11.70 6.39 -13.97
CA SER A 21 -10.71 6.27 -12.90
C SER A 21 -10.10 4.86 -12.84
N LEU A 22 -8.82 4.79 -12.48
CA LEU A 22 -8.14 3.51 -12.24
C LEU A 22 -8.89 2.66 -11.19
N LEU A 23 -9.45 3.28 -10.15
CA LEU A 23 -10.24 2.58 -9.13
C LEU A 23 -11.44 1.85 -9.72
N SER A 24 -12.18 2.51 -10.64
CA SER A 24 -13.33 1.91 -11.32
C SER A 24 -12.96 0.65 -12.08
N VAL A 25 -11.87 0.71 -12.86
CA VAL A 25 -11.36 -0.41 -13.65
C VAL A 25 -10.85 -1.55 -12.75
N LEU A 26 -10.07 -1.24 -11.72
CA LEU A 26 -9.57 -2.26 -10.79
C LEU A 26 -10.73 -3.01 -10.13
N ARG A 27 -11.77 -2.30 -9.66
CA ARG A 27 -12.88 -2.89 -8.91
C ARG A 27 -13.95 -3.54 -9.80
N GLY A 28 -14.29 -2.89 -10.89
CA GLY A 28 -15.34 -3.34 -11.81
C GLY A 28 -14.81 -4.32 -12.88
N GLY A 29 -13.79 -3.90 -13.63
CA GLY A 29 -13.26 -4.67 -14.75
C GLY A 29 -12.42 -5.88 -14.30
N LEU A 30 -11.57 -5.70 -13.28
CA LEU A 30 -10.62 -6.74 -12.83
C LEU A 30 -11.05 -7.44 -11.54
N GLY A 31 -12.14 -7.02 -10.89
CA GLY A 31 -12.62 -7.62 -9.64
C GLY A 31 -11.73 -7.43 -8.41
N LEU A 32 -10.69 -6.57 -8.50
CA LEU A 32 -9.76 -6.26 -7.42
C LEU A 32 -10.39 -5.26 -6.45
N ARG A 33 -10.91 -5.74 -5.34
CA ARG A 33 -11.74 -4.98 -4.40
C ARG A 33 -11.01 -4.55 -3.13
N GLY A 34 -9.71 -4.81 -3.00
CA GLY A 34 -8.89 -4.40 -1.87
C GLY A 34 -8.80 -2.88 -1.75
N ALA A 35 -8.53 -2.17 -2.84
CA ALA A 35 -8.68 -0.72 -2.87
C ALA A 35 -10.16 -0.33 -2.74
N LYS A 36 -10.49 0.51 -1.73
CA LYS A 36 -11.89 0.83 -1.36
C LYS A 36 -12.30 2.20 -1.90
N GLU A 37 -13.55 2.31 -2.33
CA GLU A 37 -14.14 3.60 -2.64
C GLU A 37 -14.88 4.15 -1.42
N ALA A 38 -14.48 5.34 -0.95
CA ALA A 38 -15.13 6.07 0.13
C ALA A 38 -15.47 7.50 -0.28
N CYS A 39 -14.50 8.38 -0.50
CA CYS A 39 -14.76 9.79 -0.84
C CYS A 39 -14.92 10.05 -2.36
N GLY A 40 -14.29 9.24 -3.22
CA GLY A 40 -14.29 9.41 -4.68
C GLY A 40 -13.60 10.68 -5.21
N ARG A 41 -12.86 11.41 -4.36
CA ARG A 41 -12.29 12.73 -4.69
C ARG A 41 -10.86 12.97 -4.19
N GLY A 42 -10.10 11.90 -3.94
CA GLY A 42 -8.67 11.99 -3.68
C GLY A 42 -8.29 12.48 -2.26
N GLU A 43 -9.17 12.37 -1.26
CA GLU A 43 -8.90 12.91 0.08
C GLU A 43 -8.62 11.84 1.13
N CYS A 44 -9.37 10.73 1.14
CA CYS A 44 -9.40 9.81 2.27
C CYS A 44 -8.37 8.68 2.21
N GLY A 45 -7.78 8.39 1.07
CA GLY A 45 -6.76 7.37 0.88
C GLY A 45 -7.23 5.91 0.96
N ALA A 46 -8.55 5.63 1.12
CA ALA A 46 -9.05 4.26 1.15
C ALA A 46 -8.80 3.49 -0.17
N CYS A 47 -8.62 4.23 -1.27
CA CYS A 47 -8.33 3.72 -2.61
C CYS A 47 -6.83 3.69 -2.95
N THR A 48 -5.93 3.86 -1.99
CA THR A 48 -4.48 3.90 -2.24
C THR A 48 -4.00 2.62 -2.89
N VAL A 49 -3.25 2.77 -3.98
CA VAL A 49 -2.47 1.74 -4.68
C VAL A 49 -1.04 2.24 -4.87
N LEU A 50 -0.09 1.39 -5.23
CA LEU A 50 1.23 1.85 -5.66
C LEU A 50 1.25 1.94 -7.19
N LEU A 51 1.75 3.06 -7.70
CA LEU A 51 2.07 3.26 -9.11
C LEU A 51 3.58 3.42 -9.22
N ASP A 52 4.27 2.44 -9.80
CA ASP A 52 5.73 2.32 -9.80
C ASP A 52 6.36 2.44 -8.41
N GLY A 53 5.70 1.87 -7.40
CA GLY A 53 6.15 1.93 -6.00
C GLY A 53 5.71 3.17 -5.23
N VAL A 54 5.16 4.19 -5.90
CA VAL A 54 4.69 5.44 -5.27
C VAL A 54 3.21 5.33 -4.91
N PRO A 55 2.80 5.61 -3.66
CA PRO A 55 1.40 5.56 -3.26
C PRO A 55 0.59 6.69 -3.89
N VAL A 56 -0.48 6.32 -4.61
CA VAL A 56 -1.41 7.22 -5.29
C VAL A 56 -2.86 6.88 -4.96
N MET A 57 -3.74 7.85 -5.11
CA MET A 57 -5.18 7.67 -4.89
C MET A 57 -5.88 7.30 -6.21
N SER A 58 -6.16 6.02 -6.40
CA SER A 58 -6.69 5.49 -7.67
C SER A 58 -8.07 6.02 -8.07
N CYS A 59 -8.82 6.64 -7.16
CA CYS A 59 -10.14 7.23 -7.48
C CYS A 59 -10.07 8.52 -8.31
N VAL A 60 -8.91 9.18 -8.35
CA VAL A 60 -8.69 10.42 -9.11
C VAL A 60 -7.59 10.26 -10.17
N LEU A 61 -6.91 9.12 -10.21
CA LEU A 61 -5.97 8.78 -11.26
C LEU A 61 -6.74 8.20 -12.46
N LEU A 62 -6.51 8.73 -13.65
CA LEU A 62 -7.13 8.21 -14.87
C LEU A 62 -6.43 6.91 -15.32
N VAL A 63 -7.18 6.03 -15.98
CA VAL A 63 -6.62 4.77 -16.51
C VAL A 63 -5.48 5.04 -17.49
N GLU A 64 -5.63 6.07 -18.33
CA GLU A 64 -4.64 6.49 -19.31
C GLU A 64 -3.29 6.86 -18.67
N GLU A 65 -3.30 7.40 -17.46
CA GLU A 65 -2.08 7.76 -16.72
C GLU A 65 -1.37 6.54 -16.12
N ALA A 66 -2.06 5.41 -16.01
CA ALA A 66 -1.51 4.15 -15.51
C ALA A 66 -1.01 3.22 -16.63
N GLU A 67 -1.22 3.56 -17.92
CA GLU A 67 -0.74 2.75 -19.04
C GLU A 67 0.78 2.61 -19.00
N HIS A 68 1.27 1.40 -19.26
CA HIS A 68 2.69 1.03 -19.25
C HIS A 68 3.40 1.25 -17.90
N ARG A 69 2.64 1.47 -16.82
CA ARG A 69 3.17 1.63 -15.47
C ARG A 69 2.73 0.46 -14.59
N ARG A 70 3.53 0.15 -13.59
CA ARG A 70 3.23 -0.94 -12.66
C ARG A 70 2.28 -0.48 -11.56
N VAL A 71 1.10 -1.07 -11.55
CA VAL A 71 0.09 -0.87 -10.51
C VAL A 71 0.16 -2.03 -9.52
N THR A 72 0.43 -1.74 -8.24
CA THR A 72 0.31 -2.74 -7.17
C THR A 72 -0.88 -2.41 -6.28
N THR A 73 -1.84 -3.32 -6.24
CA THR A 73 -3.05 -3.20 -5.40
C THR A 73 -2.83 -3.88 -4.05
N PRO A 74 -3.72 -3.71 -3.06
CA PRO A 74 -3.64 -4.45 -1.80
C PRO A 74 -3.53 -5.96 -1.96
N GLU A 75 -4.14 -6.54 -3.01
CA GLU A 75 -4.07 -7.96 -3.33
C GLU A 75 -2.70 -8.41 -3.84
N GLY A 76 -2.00 -7.51 -4.54
CA GLY A 76 -0.69 -7.78 -5.14
C GLY A 76 0.48 -7.43 -4.24
N LEU A 77 0.25 -7.06 -2.99
CA LEU A 77 1.34 -6.85 -2.04
C LEU A 77 2.08 -8.16 -1.80
N ALA A 78 3.38 -8.13 -2.06
CA ALA A 78 4.26 -9.28 -1.97
C ALA A 78 4.25 -9.93 -0.57
N GLU A 79 4.77 -11.14 -0.49
CA GLU A 79 4.84 -11.93 0.74
C GLU A 79 5.70 -11.21 1.81
N GLU A 80 6.71 -10.43 1.37
CA GLU A 80 7.52 -9.58 2.24
C GLU A 80 6.68 -8.56 3.04
N GLN A 81 5.45 -8.29 2.60
CA GLN A 81 4.51 -7.42 3.32
C GLN A 81 3.64 -8.19 4.32
N ARG A 82 3.84 -9.50 4.46
CA ARG A 82 3.12 -10.31 5.45
C ARG A 82 3.36 -9.81 6.86
N GLU A 83 4.60 -9.46 7.20
CA GLU A 83 4.98 -8.96 8.52
C GLU A 83 4.24 -7.67 8.87
N LEU A 84 4.08 -6.76 7.89
CA LEU A 84 3.29 -5.55 8.10
C LEU A 84 1.82 -5.88 8.37
N ARG A 85 1.20 -6.77 7.58
CA ARG A 85 -0.19 -7.20 7.81
C ARG A 85 -0.36 -7.86 9.17
N ARG A 86 0.60 -8.69 9.57
CA ARG A 86 0.65 -9.32 10.88
C ARG A 86 0.78 -8.29 12.00
N ALA A 87 1.68 -7.32 11.86
CA ALA A 87 1.84 -6.24 12.83
C ALA A 87 0.55 -5.42 13.01
N PHE A 88 -0.17 -5.12 11.91
CA PHE A 88 -1.49 -4.48 11.99
C PHE A 88 -2.51 -5.30 12.78
N ALA A 89 -2.49 -6.63 12.66
CA ALA A 89 -3.37 -7.51 13.42
C ALA A 89 -2.98 -7.57 14.89
N GLU A 90 -1.70 -7.72 15.20
CA GLU A 90 -1.18 -7.86 16.56
C GLU A 90 -1.28 -6.56 17.37
N GLU A 91 -1.06 -5.41 16.76
CA GLU A 91 -1.20 -4.09 17.40
C GLU A 91 -2.65 -3.55 17.41
N GLY A 92 -3.58 -4.25 16.79
CA GLY A 92 -4.96 -3.78 16.67
C GLY A 92 -5.09 -2.52 15.79
N GLY A 93 -4.29 -2.42 14.72
CA GLY A 93 -4.24 -1.29 13.80
C GLY A 93 -5.51 -1.09 12.96
N PHE A 94 -6.60 -1.77 13.28
CA PHE A 94 -7.90 -1.64 12.63
C PHE A 94 -9.06 -1.93 13.60
N GLN A 95 -10.26 -1.45 13.25
CA GLN A 95 -11.52 -1.83 13.88
C GLN A 95 -12.49 -2.31 12.81
N CYS A 96 -13.16 -1.41 12.06
CA CYS A 96 -14.06 -1.83 10.99
C CYS A 96 -13.34 -2.43 9.77
N GLY A 97 -12.04 -2.19 9.61
CA GLY A 97 -11.21 -2.73 8.54
C GLY A 97 -11.31 -2.03 7.19
N PHE A 98 -12.24 -1.07 7.01
CA PHE A 98 -12.49 -0.46 5.71
C PHE A 98 -11.28 0.30 5.14
N CYS A 99 -10.60 1.11 5.95
CA CYS A 99 -9.42 1.87 5.54
C CYS A 99 -8.13 1.03 5.54
N THR A 100 -8.14 -0.14 6.17
CA THR A 100 -6.93 -0.94 6.44
C THR A 100 -6.14 -1.30 5.18
N PRO A 101 -6.74 -1.74 4.05
CA PRO A 101 -5.97 -2.04 2.85
C PRO A 101 -5.18 -0.84 2.34
N GLY A 102 -5.81 0.35 2.28
CA GLY A 102 -5.13 1.58 1.87
C GLY A 102 -4.04 2.03 2.86
N GLN A 103 -4.27 1.86 4.17
CA GLN A 103 -3.26 2.12 5.21
C GLN A 103 -2.03 1.21 5.03
N ILE A 104 -2.24 -0.07 4.77
CA ILE A 104 -1.16 -1.04 4.54
C ILE A 104 -0.37 -0.70 3.27
N VAL A 105 -1.06 -0.40 2.15
CA VAL A 105 -0.37 0.01 0.91
C VAL A 105 0.50 1.25 1.15
N ARG A 106 -0.03 2.27 1.84
CA ARG A 106 0.75 3.48 2.18
C ARG A 106 1.93 3.15 3.07
N ALA A 107 1.72 2.34 4.11
CA ALA A 107 2.76 1.93 5.04
C ALA A 107 3.87 1.13 4.37
N CYS A 108 3.55 0.27 3.39
CA CYS A 108 4.55 -0.47 2.61
C CYS A 108 5.58 0.46 1.96
N ALA A 109 5.13 1.57 1.39
CA ALA A 109 6.03 2.55 0.77
C ALA A 109 6.91 3.32 1.77
N LEU A 110 6.61 3.25 3.06
CA LEU A 110 7.34 3.95 4.12
C LEU A 110 8.26 3.04 4.94
N LEU A 111 8.17 1.71 4.79
CA LEU A 111 8.84 0.77 5.69
C LEU A 111 10.36 0.96 5.76
N ASP A 112 11.01 1.25 4.63
CA ASP A 112 12.47 1.42 4.58
C ASP A 112 12.94 2.74 5.23
N GLU A 113 12.07 3.74 5.29
CA GLU A 113 12.36 5.04 5.89
C GLU A 113 11.84 5.14 7.33
N ALA A 114 10.83 4.35 7.69
CA ALA A 114 10.14 4.41 8.97
C ALA A 114 11.07 4.33 10.20
N PRO A 115 12.14 3.50 10.22
CA PRO A 115 13.06 3.47 11.36
C PRO A 115 13.74 4.81 11.66
N ARG A 116 13.98 5.61 10.63
CA ARG A 116 14.66 6.91 10.74
C ARG A 116 13.68 8.08 10.99
N MET A 117 12.38 7.85 10.81
CA MET A 117 11.35 8.87 11.04
C MET A 117 11.03 9.01 12.53
N SER A 118 10.83 10.22 13.02
CA SER A 118 10.13 10.47 14.28
C SER A 118 8.66 10.06 14.17
N ASP A 119 7.98 9.89 15.31
CA ASP A 119 6.53 9.58 15.30
C ASP A 119 5.71 10.69 14.64
N GLN A 120 6.13 11.93 14.75
CA GLN A 120 5.46 13.05 14.12
C GLN A 120 5.59 13.00 12.58
N GLU A 121 6.78 12.67 12.07
CA GLU A 121 7.02 12.51 10.64
C GLU A 121 6.23 11.33 10.08
N LEU A 122 6.23 10.20 10.79
CA LEU A 122 5.44 9.03 10.38
C LEU A 122 3.93 9.32 10.36
N ARG A 123 3.41 10.03 11.37
CA ARG A 123 2.01 10.48 11.37
C ARG A 123 1.70 11.41 10.19
N ARG A 124 2.60 12.34 9.86
CA ARG A 124 2.45 13.20 8.68
C ARG A 124 2.47 12.39 7.38
N ALA A 125 3.40 11.45 7.25
CA ALA A 125 3.49 10.58 6.07
C ALA A 125 2.23 9.73 5.88
N MET A 126 1.56 9.33 6.97
CA MET A 126 0.30 8.57 6.95
C MET A 126 -0.97 9.43 6.84
N SER A 127 -0.88 10.76 6.92
CA SER A 127 -2.05 11.66 7.04
C SER A 127 -2.99 11.65 5.83
N GLY A 128 -2.52 11.20 4.66
CA GLY A 128 -3.35 11.02 3.46
C GLY A 128 -4.29 9.80 3.51
N ASN A 129 -4.20 8.97 4.55
CA ASN A 129 -5.03 7.77 4.72
C ASN A 129 -5.85 7.88 6.01
N ILE A 130 -7.12 8.25 5.87
CA ILE A 130 -8.02 8.59 6.99
C ILE A 130 -8.61 7.32 7.62
N CYS A 131 -8.49 7.22 8.95
CA CYS A 131 -9.21 6.24 9.76
C CYS A 131 -10.14 6.95 10.75
N ARG A 132 -11.43 6.59 10.76
CA ARG A 132 -12.42 7.19 11.68
C ARG A 132 -12.51 6.46 13.03
N CYS A 133 -11.92 5.27 13.12
CA CYS A 133 -12.13 4.36 14.25
C CYS A 133 -11.01 4.34 15.28
N THR A 134 -9.73 4.25 14.82
CA THR A 134 -8.60 3.81 15.68
C THR A 134 -7.88 4.95 16.43
N GLY A 135 -8.02 6.21 16.02
CA GLY A 135 -7.19 7.31 16.56
C GLY A 135 -5.71 7.21 16.18
N TYR A 136 -5.32 6.33 15.26
CA TYR A 136 -3.99 6.15 14.64
C TYR A 136 -2.87 5.59 15.52
N THR A 137 -2.96 5.57 16.84
CA THR A 137 -1.88 5.12 17.71
C THR A 137 -1.43 3.70 17.37
N GLN A 138 -2.37 2.78 17.24
CA GLN A 138 -2.11 1.38 16.92
C GLN A 138 -1.59 1.19 15.49
N ILE A 139 -2.04 2.05 14.54
CA ILE A 139 -1.53 2.05 13.17
C ILE A 139 -0.04 2.42 13.16
N ILE A 140 0.35 3.46 13.89
CA ILE A 140 1.75 3.89 14.00
C ILE A 140 2.59 2.82 14.71
N ALA A 141 2.07 2.21 15.78
CA ALA A 141 2.74 1.10 16.48
C ALA A 141 2.98 -0.10 15.54
N ALA A 142 1.98 -0.47 14.74
CA ALA A 142 2.09 -1.55 13.76
C ALA A 142 3.20 -1.29 12.71
N ILE A 143 3.27 -0.07 12.20
CA ILE A 143 4.31 0.31 11.23
C ILE A 143 5.70 0.26 11.88
N ARG A 144 5.85 0.80 13.10
CA ARG A 144 7.11 0.72 13.87
C ARG A 144 7.57 -0.71 14.08
N ARG A 145 6.67 -1.57 14.51
CA ARG A 145 6.96 -2.99 14.73
C ARG A 145 7.44 -3.67 13.46
N ALA A 146 6.71 -3.50 12.36
CA ALA A 146 7.08 -4.09 11.07
C ALA A 146 8.43 -3.56 10.56
N ALA A 147 8.71 -2.27 10.70
CA ALA A 147 9.97 -1.67 10.32
C ALA A 147 11.15 -2.23 11.12
N ALA A 148 11.01 -2.35 12.44
CA ALA A 148 12.05 -2.92 13.30
C ALA A 148 12.31 -4.41 12.97
N GLN A 149 11.28 -5.19 12.68
CA GLN A 149 11.42 -6.59 12.27
C GLN A 149 12.18 -6.72 10.93
N ARG A 150 11.90 -5.81 9.99
CA ARG A 150 12.58 -5.78 8.68
C ARG A 150 14.05 -5.40 8.82
N GLU A 151 14.42 -4.43 9.66
CA GLU A 151 15.82 -4.10 9.95
C GLU A 151 16.55 -5.30 10.55
N ALA A 152 16.00 -5.93 11.59
CA ALA A 152 16.60 -7.09 12.24
C ALA A 152 16.84 -8.25 11.25
N ALA A 153 15.88 -8.52 10.36
CA ALA A 153 16.03 -9.55 9.34
C ALA A 153 17.12 -9.20 8.30
N GLY A 154 17.24 -7.92 7.94
CA GLY A 154 18.30 -7.41 7.06
C GLY A 154 19.70 -7.58 7.67
N ASP A 155 19.85 -7.23 8.94
CA ASP A 155 21.12 -7.36 9.68
C ASP A 155 21.56 -8.84 9.83
N GLU A 156 20.61 -9.73 10.13
CA GLU A 156 20.89 -11.17 10.20
C GLU A 156 21.33 -11.75 8.83
N ALA A 157 20.68 -11.32 7.75
CA ALA A 157 21.05 -11.75 6.40
C ALA A 157 22.45 -11.24 6.01
N ALA A 158 22.78 -10.00 6.32
CA ALA A 158 24.09 -9.42 6.10
C ALA A 158 25.19 -10.12 6.92
N SER A 159 24.92 -10.44 8.18
CA SER A 159 25.85 -11.15 9.07
C SER A 159 26.14 -12.58 8.59
N ARG A 160 25.13 -13.31 8.12
CA ARG A 160 25.30 -14.65 7.54
C ARG A 160 26.14 -14.62 6.25
N ALA A 161 25.92 -13.62 5.41
CA ALA A 161 26.69 -13.44 4.18
C ALA A 161 28.18 -13.11 4.45
N ALA A 162 28.47 -12.38 5.52
CA ALA A 162 29.84 -12.04 5.95
C ALA A 162 30.57 -13.23 6.59
N GLY A 163 29.88 -14.07 7.38
CA GLY A 163 30.46 -15.23 8.08
C GLY A 163 30.74 -16.46 7.20
N GLY A 164 30.21 -16.51 5.98
CA GLY A 164 30.41 -17.63 5.04
C GLY A 164 31.64 -17.55 4.16
N ARG A 165 32.57 -16.64 4.44
CA ARG A 165 33.86 -16.46 3.71
C ARG A 165 35.08 -16.81 4.57
N THR A 166 35.13 -18.03 5.11
CA THR A 166 36.33 -18.61 5.73
C THR A 166 36.73 -19.89 4.98
#